data_222a4e5179c78ae496126c6b2ef33028
#
_entry.id   222a4e5179c78ae496126c6b2ef33028
#
_cell.length_a   1.000
_cell.length_b   1.000
_cell.length_c   1.000
_cell.angle_alpha   90.00
_cell.angle_beta   90.00
_cell.angle_gamma   90.00
#
_symmetry.space_group_name_H-M   'P 1'
#
loop_
_entity.id
_entity.type
_entity.pdbx_description
1 polymer ?
#
loop_
_entity_poly.entity_id
_entity_poly.type
_entity_poly.pdbx_seq_one_letter_code
_entity_poly.pdbx_strand_id
1 'polypeptide(L)'
;LGFDNSTHSLITAVKEGVDNSLDACEQAGILPELKIELESLARDELSIAIEDNGPGIIEQNVPNVFGRLLYGSRFGSGKQSRGQQGIGISAAIMYGQLTTGRSATISTRISEEHLAIRITMKLDTRNNRGNVERTEDFVWKDESAEPDENGIYPEKYHGTRVEFAIKGRYREARPSVLEYLKSTAIVNPHAIFTNPEKNTTVFERVSQENPKLPSEGVKPHPHGVELGQLIRMAHHSSEHQMARFLRNDLSSMGSKSISGVLEKARLSSIVRPQDITRIEAKGMIDSSKPTSIRTPTRGVLVPIGPGHDKQRMLLK
;
A
#
# COMPACT_ATOMS: atom_id res chain seq x y z
N LEU A 1 -11.97 2.38 -9.31
CA LEU A 1 -11.44 1.53 -8.24
C LEU A 1 -11.91 0.06 -8.30
N GLY A 2 -12.75 -0.35 -9.25
CA GLY A 2 -13.18 -1.75 -9.40
C GLY A 2 -14.32 -2.19 -8.49
N PHE A 3 -15.07 -1.27 -7.89
CA PHE A 3 -16.23 -1.54 -7.04
C PHE A 3 -17.60 -1.43 -7.78
N ASP A 4 -17.58 -1.58 -9.07
CA ASP A 4 -18.75 -1.47 -9.96
C ASP A 4 -19.55 -2.77 -10.11
N ASN A 5 -18.96 -3.90 -9.69
CA ASN A 5 -19.53 -5.24 -9.84
C ASN A 5 -19.19 -6.08 -8.58
N SER A 6 -20.16 -6.81 -8.05
CA SER A 6 -20.04 -7.54 -6.77
C SER A 6 -18.89 -8.58 -6.73
N THR A 7 -18.53 -9.18 -7.87
CA THR A 7 -17.39 -10.12 -7.94
C THR A 7 -16.07 -9.37 -7.99
N HIS A 8 -15.97 -8.31 -8.79
CA HIS A 8 -14.78 -7.47 -8.86
C HIS A 8 -14.51 -6.74 -7.56
N SER A 9 -15.57 -6.28 -6.88
CA SER A 9 -15.45 -5.62 -5.57
C SER A 9 -14.79 -6.50 -4.52
N LEU A 10 -15.14 -7.80 -4.48
CA LEU A 10 -14.51 -8.76 -3.58
C LEU A 10 -13.02 -8.92 -3.88
N ILE A 11 -12.66 -9.17 -5.13
CA ILE A 11 -11.27 -9.34 -5.54
C ILE A 11 -10.46 -8.07 -5.29
N THR A 12 -11.03 -6.90 -5.60
CA THR A 12 -10.38 -5.60 -5.36
C THR A 12 -10.16 -5.38 -3.86
N ALA A 13 -11.15 -5.65 -3.01
CA ALA A 13 -11.05 -5.50 -1.57
C ALA A 13 -9.94 -6.39 -0.98
N VAL A 14 -9.89 -7.66 -1.38
CA VAL A 14 -8.82 -8.58 -0.98
C VAL A 14 -7.46 -8.11 -1.49
N LYS A 15 -7.39 -7.67 -2.75
CA LYS A 15 -6.15 -7.16 -3.35
C LYS A 15 -5.57 -5.99 -2.57
N GLU A 16 -6.39 -5.00 -2.24
CA GLU A 16 -5.92 -3.81 -1.53
C GLU A 16 -5.38 -4.15 -0.13
N GLY A 17 -6.00 -5.09 0.58
CA GLY A 17 -5.51 -5.56 1.87
C GLY A 17 -4.20 -6.36 1.73
N VAL A 18 -4.15 -7.32 0.81
CA VAL A 18 -2.95 -8.14 0.55
C VAL A 18 -1.76 -7.28 0.11
N ASP A 19 -1.97 -6.33 -0.79
CA ASP A 19 -0.91 -5.42 -1.25
C ASP A 19 -0.34 -4.58 -0.10
N ASN A 20 -1.20 -4.09 0.81
CA ASN A 20 -0.76 -3.33 1.98
C ASN A 20 0.00 -4.20 2.98
N SER A 21 -0.44 -5.43 3.23
CA SER A 21 0.21 -6.38 4.12
C SER A 21 1.60 -6.79 3.60
N LEU A 22 1.72 -7.11 2.31
CA LEU A 22 3.01 -7.40 1.67
C LEU A 22 3.97 -6.22 1.79
N ASP A 23 3.51 -5.02 1.46
CA ASP A 23 4.32 -3.80 1.52
C ASP A 23 4.76 -3.49 2.97
N ALA A 24 3.90 -3.71 3.97
CA ALA A 24 4.22 -3.47 5.37
C ALA A 24 5.31 -4.44 5.88
N CYS A 25 5.15 -5.74 5.60
CA CYS A 25 6.13 -6.75 5.97
C CYS A 25 7.48 -6.51 5.29
N GLU A 26 7.50 -6.32 3.96
CA GLU A 26 8.71 -6.10 3.19
C GLU A 26 9.48 -4.85 3.65
N GLN A 27 8.78 -3.74 3.94
CA GLN A 27 9.41 -2.52 4.45
C GLN A 27 10.01 -2.69 5.84
N ALA A 28 9.42 -3.53 6.67
CA ALA A 28 9.95 -3.87 7.99
C ALA A 28 11.05 -4.95 7.94
N GLY A 29 11.35 -5.52 6.77
CA GLY A 29 12.31 -6.62 6.62
C GLY A 29 11.77 -7.96 7.10
N ILE A 30 10.46 -8.07 7.33
CA ILE A 30 9.78 -9.28 7.79
C ILE A 30 9.35 -10.09 6.58
N LEU A 31 9.60 -11.41 6.59
CA LEU A 31 9.08 -12.30 5.55
C LEU A 31 7.57 -12.43 5.68
N PRO A 32 6.78 -12.08 4.66
CA PRO A 32 5.33 -11.99 4.80
C PRO A 32 4.65 -13.35 5.02
N GLU A 33 3.73 -13.37 5.99
CA GLU A 33 2.79 -14.46 6.24
C GLU A 33 1.39 -13.87 6.34
N LEU A 34 0.56 -14.18 5.34
CA LEU A 34 -0.76 -13.62 5.20
C LEU A 34 -1.84 -14.69 5.33
N LYS A 35 -2.84 -14.42 6.17
CA LYS A 35 -4.05 -15.23 6.30
C LYS A 35 -5.24 -14.44 5.77
N ILE A 36 -5.95 -15.00 4.80
CA ILE A 36 -7.11 -14.38 4.16
C ILE A 36 -8.33 -15.24 4.46
N GLU A 37 -9.31 -14.69 5.15
CA GLU A 37 -10.55 -15.38 5.51
C GLU A 37 -11.73 -14.70 4.83
N LEU A 38 -12.62 -15.53 4.28
CA LEU A 38 -13.88 -15.10 3.70
C LEU A 38 -15.01 -15.87 4.36
N GLU A 39 -15.95 -15.18 4.95
CA GLU A 39 -17.10 -15.77 5.63
C GLU A 39 -18.40 -15.22 5.06
N SER A 40 -19.34 -16.11 4.76
CA SER A 40 -20.68 -15.70 4.33
C SER A 40 -21.51 -15.27 5.53
N LEU A 41 -21.88 -13.99 5.57
CA LEU A 41 -22.71 -13.42 6.63
C LEU A 41 -24.20 -13.48 6.28
N ALA A 42 -24.54 -13.27 5.01
CA ALA A 42 -25.88 -13.31 4.48
C ALA A 42 -25.84 -13.66 2.97
N ARG A 43 -27.00 -13.75 2.32
CA ARG A 43 -27.11 -14.17 0.92
C ARG A 43 -26.16 -13.45 -0.05
N ASP A 44 -25.93 -12.15 0.16
CA ASP A 44 -25.12 -11.28 -0.69
C ASP A 44 -24.11 -10.47 0.13
N GLU A 45 -23.79 -10.88 1.35
CA GLU A 45 -22.83 -10.23 2.22
C GLU A 45 -21.73 -11.21 2.65
N LEU A 46 -20.49 -10.77 2.53
CA LEU A 46 -19.29 -11.49 2.93
C LEU A 46 -18.50 -10.66 3.93
N SER A 47 -17.98 -11.30 4.97
CA SER A 47 -16.88 -10.78 5.77
C SER A 47 -15.57 -11.12 5.10
N ILE A 48 -14.67 -10.17 5.05
CA ILE A 48 -13.30 -10.31 4.60
C ILE A 48 -12.42 -10.01 5.79
N ALA A 49 -11.53 -10.94 6.14
CA ALA A 49 -10.48 -10.70 7.09
C ALA A 49 -9.12 -10.97 6.45
N ILE A 50 -8.20 -10.04 6.59
CA ILE A 50 -6.83 -10.15 6.10
C ILE A 50 -5.92 -9.88 7.28
N GLU A 51 -5.10 -10.86 7.60
CA GLU A 51 -4.15 -10.84 8.70
C GLU A 51 -2.74 -11.00 8.17
N ASP A 52 -1.81 -10.24 8.72
CA ASP A 52 -0.40 -10.30 8.43
C ASP A 52 0.45 -10.39 9.70
N ASN A 53 1.69 -10.84 9.54
CA ASN A 53 2.72 -10.83 10.56
C ASN A 53 3.62 -9.60 10.49
N GLY A 54 3.15 -8.50 9.91
CA GLY A 54 3.88 -7.25 9.77
C GLY A 54 4.17 -6.54 11.09
N PRO A 55 4.76 -5.33 11.05
CA PRO A 55 5.23 -4.63 12.26
C PRO A 55 4.10 -4.08 13.15
N GLY A 56 2.84 -4.31 12.78
CA GLY A 56 1.70 -3.70 13.46
C GLY A 56 1.57 -2.19 13.19
N ILE A 57 0.55 -1.59 13.77
CA ILE A 57 0.23 -0.17 13.61
C ILE A 57 -0.05 0.43 14.98
N ILE A 58 0.59 1.54 15.30
CA ILE A 58 0.35 2.28 16.54
C ILE A 58 -1.12 2.71 16.60
N GLU A 59 -1.78 2.54 17.74
CA GLU A 59 -3.21 2.82 17.97
C GLU A 59 -3.67 4.14 17.35
N GLN A 60 -2.97 5.23 17.63
CA GLN A 60 -3.30 6.57 17.16
C GLN A 60 -3.31 6.72 15.62
N ASN A 61 -2.61 5.84 14.92
CA ASN A 61 -2.50 5.86 13.46
C ASN A 61 -3.57 5.01 12.77
N VAL A 62 -4.18 4.04 13.46
CA VAL A 62 -5.18 3.13 12.87
C VAL A 62 -6.35 3.88 12.21
N PRO A 63 -6.98 4.89 12.86
CA PRO A 63 -8.07 5.64 12.23
C PRO A 63 -7.65 6.43 10.99
N ASN A 64 -6.38 6.83 10.92
CA ASN A 64 -5.85 7.54 9.76
C ASN A 64 -5.55 6.57 8.61
N VAL A 65 -4.94 5.42 8.90
CA VAL A 65 -4.55 4.43 7.88
C VAL A 65 -5.77 3.82 7.20
N PHE A 66 -6.79 3.43 7.99
CA PHE A 66 -7.96 2.71 7.49
C PHE A 66 -9.18 3.59 7.24
N GLY A 67 -9.26 4.75 7.88
CA GLY A 67 -10.43 5.61 7.88
C GLY A 67 -10.28 6.94 7.12
N ARG A 68 -9.12 7.20 6.52
CA ARG A 68 -8.86 8.44 5.80
C ARG A 68 -8.37 8.16 4.38
N LEU A 69 -9.08 8.72 3.40
CA LEU A 69 -8.64 8.66 2.00
C LEU A 69 -7.42 9.55 1.77
N LEU A 70 -6.52 9.13 0.90
CA LEU A 70 -5.29 9.84 0.57
C LEU A 70 -4.33 10.03 1.77
N TYR A 71 -4.46 9.17 2.78
CA TYR A 71 -3.52 9.12 3.89
C TYR A 71 -2.48 8.02 3.62
N GLY A 72 -1.22 8.40 3.60
CA GLY A 72 -0.13 7.44 3.46
C GLY A 72 1.22 8.14 3.38
N SER A 73 2.19 7.60 4.10
CA SER A 73 3.60 8.01 4.05
C SER A 73 4.25 7.80 2.67
N ARG A 74 3.58 7.03 1.80
CA ARG A 74 4.08 6.65 0.46
C ARG A 74 3.69 7.63 -0.63
N PHE A 75 2.77 8.55 -0.33
CA PHE A 75 2.31 9.53 -1.32
C PHE A 75 3.45 10.47 -1.70
N GLY A 76 3.97 10.33 -2.92
CA GLY A 76 5.09 11.13 -3.42
C GLY A 76 6.49 10.59 -3.06
N SER A 77 6.60 9.43 -2.39
CA SER A 77 7.92 8.86 -2.04
C SER A 77 8.75 8.44 -3.26
N GLY A 78 8.12 8.27 -4.43
CA GLY A 78 8.79 7.80 -5.66
C GLY A 78 9.38 6.39 -5.56
N LYS A 79 9.17 5.69 -4.44
CA LYS A 79 9.61 4.30 -4.26
C LYS A 79 8.58 3.35 -4.87
N GLN A 80 9.06 2.27 -5.45
CA GLN A 80 8.20 1.20 -5.95
C GLN A 80 7.49 0.55 -4.75
N SER A 81 6.17 0.66 -4.72
CA SER A 81 5.29 -0.02 -3.76
C SER A 81 4.00 -0.42 -4.49
N ARG A 82 3.28 -1.41 -3.97
CA ARG A 82 2.01 -1.86 -4.54
C ARG A 82 0.92 -0.81 -4.31
N GLY A 83 0.87 -0.25 -3.11
CA GLY A 83 -0.10 0.77 -2.67
C GLY A 83 0.43 2.19 -2.77
N GLN A 84 0.42 2.81 -3.97
CA GLN A 84 0.98 4.17 -4.16
C GLN A 84 0.01 5.31 -3.82
N GLN A 85 -1.29 5.10 -3.93
CA GLN A 85 -2.29 6.17 -3.90
C GLN A 85 -2.83 6.47 -2.49
N GLY A 86 -2.62 5.57 -1.50
CA GLY A 86 -3.13 5.74 -0.14
C GLY A 86 -4.66 5.78 -0.03
N ILE A 87 -5.35 5.12 -0.97
CA ILE A 87 -6.83 5.08 -0.99
C ILE A 87 -7.38 3.66 -1.00
N GLY A 88 -6.59 2.64 -1.30
CA GLY A 88 -7.07 1.30 -1.62
C GLY A 88 -7.88 0.67 -0.50
N ILE A 89 -7.25 0.42 0.65
CA ILE A 89 -7.94 -0.24 1.78
C ILE A 89 -9.03 0.66 2.39
N SER A 90 -8.82 1.96 2.49
CA SER A 90 -9.84 2.90 2.97
C SER A 90 -11.07 2.92 2.05
N ALA A 91 -10.86 2.84 0.72
CA ALA A 91 -11.94 2.75 -0.25
C ALA A 91 -12.69 1.41 -0.17
N ALA A 92 -11.99 0.29 0.08
CA ALA A 92 -12.61 -1.02 0.29
C ALA A 92 -13.49 -1.02 1.54
N ILE A 93 -12.99 -0.52 2.67
CA ILE A 93 -13.76 -0.38 3.91
C ILE A 93 -14.96 0.57 3.72
N MET A 94 -14.76 1.70 3.03
CA MET A 94 -15.85 2.63 2.71
C MET A 94 -16.93 1.98 1.87
N TYR A 95 -16.55 1.22 0.83
CA TYR A 95 -17.51 0.47 0.01
C TYR A 95 -18.27 -0.54 0.87
N GLY A 96 -17.57 -1.27 1.75
CA GLY A 96 -18.18 -2.18 2.71
C GLY A 96 -19.20 -1.48 3.60
N GLN A 97 -18.83 -0.38 4.23
CA GLN A 97 -19.73 0.41 5.08
C GLN A 97 -20.96 0.94 4.32
N LEU A 98 -20.76 1.45 3.10
CA LEU A 98 -21.86 1.97 2.28
C LEU A 98 -22.85 0.88 1.84
N THR A 99 -22.37 -0.34 1.61
CA THR A 99 -23.18 -1.42 1.09
C THR A 99 -23.82 -2.29 2.15
N THR A 100 -23.20 -2.40 3.35
CA THR A 100 -23.66 -3.26 4.45
C THR A 100 -24.08 -2.50 5.70
N GLY A 101 -23.64 -1.25 5.84
CA GLY A 101 -23.83 -0.44 7.06
C GLY A 101 -22.95 -0.85 8.24
N ARG A 102 -22.11 -1.90 8.09
CA ARG A 102 -21.28 -2.46 9.15
C ARG A 102 -20.01 -1.66 9.36
N SER A 103 -19.49 -1.69 10.57
CA SER A 103 -18.19 -1.14 10.95
C SER A 103 -17.06 -2.07 10.52
N ALA A 104 -15.88 -1.52 10.34
CA ALA A 104 -14.65 -2.31 10.20
C ALA A 104 -14.03 -2.54 11.57
N THR A 105 -13.34 -3.68 11.73
CA THR A 105 -12.57 -4.03 12.92
C THR A 105 -11.11 -4.21 12.55
N ILE A 106 -10.22 -3.51 13.24
CA ILE A 106 -8.79 -3.61 13.05
C ILE A 106 -8.16 -4.10 14.36
N SER A 107 -7.48 -5.24 14.30
CA SER A 107 -6.67 -5.75 15.40
C SER A 107 -5.20 -5.56 15.04
N THR A 108 -4.39 -5.06 15.99
CA THR A 108 -2.97 -4.84 15.73
C THR A 108 -2.15 -4.98 17.00
N ARG A 109 -0.91 -5.46 16.85
CA ARG A 109 0.11 -5.54 17.91
C ARG A 109 1.45 -5.10 17.31
N ILE A 110 2.18 -4.26 18.02
CA ILE A 110 3.44 -3.68 17.53
C ILE A 110 4.69 -4.35 18.10
N SER A 111 4.58 -5.00 19.26
CA SER A 111 5.69 -5.74 19.91
C SER A 111 5.18 -6.62 21.03
N GLU A 112 6.04 -7.49 21.54
CA GLU A 112 5.76 -8.35 22.69
C GLU A 112 5.46 -7.58 23.97
N GLU A 113 6.03 -6.40 24.13
CA GLU A 113 5.88 -5.56 25.33
C GLU A 113 4.51 -4.88 25.42
N HIS A 114 3.71 -4.92 24.33
CA HIS A 114 2.41 -4.28 24.24
C HIS A 114 1.30 -5.33 24.08
N LEU A 115 0.19 -5.09 24.72
CA LEU A 115 -1.03 -5.85 24.41
C LEU A 115 -1.48 -5.57 22.99
N ALA A 116 -2.15 -6.54 22.38
CA ALA A 116 -2.85 -6.30 21.13
C ALA A 116 -4.06 -5.42 21.39
N ILE A 117 -4.36 -4.53 20.46
CA ILE A 117 -5.53 -3.67 20.48
C ILE A 117 -6.49 -4.04 19.36
N ARG A 118 -7.78 -3.95 19.64
CA ARG A 118 -8.86 -4.11 18.66
C ARG A 118 -9.65 -2.82 18.59
N ILE A 119 -9.75 -2.25 17.40
CA ILE A 119 -10.43 -0.99 17.13
C ILE A 119 -11.59 -1.25 16.17
N THR A 120 -12.81 -0.97 16.61
CA THR A 120 -13.98 -0.95 15.74
C THR A 120 -14.25 0.49 15.30
N MET A 121 -14.40 0.72 14.02
CA MET A 121 -14.50 2.06 13.46
C MET A 121 -15.40 2.15 12.24
N LYS A 122 -15.90 3.36 11.98
CA LYS A 122 -16.58 3.76 10.75
C LYS A 122 -15.86 4.92 10.08
N LEU A 123 -15.97 5.02 8.76
CA LEU A 123 -15.48 6.17 8.01
C LEU A 123 -16.51 7.30 8.03
N ASP A 124 -16.07 8.47 8.45
CA ASP A 124 -16.79 9.72 8.23
C ASP A 124 -16.40 10.30 6.87
N THR A 125 -17.22 10.00 5.87
CA THR A 125 -16.97 10.42 4.48
C THR A 125 -17.03 11.94 4.26
N ARG A 126 -17.74 12.67 5.14
CA ARG A 126 -17.85 14.12 5.05
C ARG A 126 -16.57 14.82 5.50
N ASN A 127 -15.98 14.32 6.59
CA ASN A 127 -14.80 14.93 7.20
C ASN A 127 -13.50 14.18 6.81
N ASN A 128 -13.59 13.13 6.00
CA ASN A 128 -12.47 12.28 5.58
C ASN A 128 -11.63 11.80 6.77
N ARG A 129 -12.27 11.16 7.74
CA ARG A 129 -11.62 10.65 8.96
C ARG A 129 -12.24 9.34 9.42
N GLY A 130 -11.46 8.52 10.13
CA GLY A 130 -11.97 7.36 10.84
C GLY A 130 -12.59 7.77 12.18
N ASN A 131 -13.85 7.37 12.42
CA ASN A 131 -14.52 7.51 13.71
C ASN A 131 -14.41 6.19 14.46
N VAL A 132 -13.66 6.18 15.56
CA VAL A 132 -13.53 5.04 16.44
C VAL A 132 -14.82 4.91 17.27
N GLU A 133 -15.44 3.73 17.21
CA GLU A 133 -16.63 3.39 18.00
C GLU A 133 -16.24 2.66 19.30
N ARG A 134 -15.20 1.83 19.24
CA ARG A 134 -14.71 1.03 20.37
C ARG A 134 -13.24 0.73 20.23
N THR A 135 -12.50 0.76 21.33
CA THR A 135 -11.14 0.24 21.47
C THR A 135 -11.09 -0.71 22.64
N GLU A 136 -10.41 -1.84 22.50
CA GLU A 136 -10.21 -2.81 23.56
C GLU A 136 -8.83 -3.46 23.46
N ASP A 137 -8.19 -3.67 24.61
CA ASP A 137 -6.99 -4.49 24.71
C ASP A 137 -7.38 -5.96 24.78
N PHE A 138 -6.58 -6.83 24.14
CA PHE A 138 -6.81 -8.28 24.19
C PHE A 138 -5.52 -9.06 24.03
N VAL A 139 -5.55 -10.32 24.44
CA VAL A 139 -4.44 -11.27 24.20
C VAL A 139 -4.65 -11.92 22.83
N TRP A 140 -3.78 -11.61 21.89
CA TRP A 140 -3.85 -12.18 20.54
C TRP A 140 -3.04 -13.47 20.47
N LYS A 141 -3.73 -14.59 20.33
CA LYS A 141 -3.11 -15.91 20.19
C LYS A 141 -2.73 -16.18 18.74
N ASP A 142 -1.56 -16.75 18.54
CA ASP A 142 -1.06 -17.16 17.22
C ASP A 142 -1.48 -18.60 16.93
N GLU A 143 -2.66 -18.75 16.35
CA GLU A 143 -3.21 -20.07 15.97
C GLU A 143 -2.45 -20.74 14.81
N SER A 144 -1.49 -20.05 14.17
CA SER A 144 -0.63 -20.64 13.13
C SER A 144 0.58 -21.36 13.71
N ALA A 145 0.93 -21.06 14.97
CA ALA A 145 2.01 -21.73 15.70
C ALA A 145 1.55 -23.06 16.33
N GLU A 146 2.48 -23.89 16.72
CA GLU A 146 2.18 -25.10 17.49
C GLU A 146 1.79 -24.72 18.92
N PRO A 147 0.67 -25.26 19.46
CA PRO A 147 0.29 -25.04 20.84
C PRO A 147 1.27 -25.76 21.79
N ASP A 148 1.36 -25.29 23.03
CA ASP A 148 2.13 -25.96 24.09
C ASP A 148 1.50 -27.31 24.49
N GLU A 149 2.13 -27.99 25.44
CA GLU A 149 1.67 -29.29 25.98
C GLU A 149 0.27 -29.26 26.62
N ASN A 150 -0.23 -28.04 26.95
CA ASN A 150 -1.57 -27.82 27.51
C ASN A 150 -2.57 -27.41 26.41
N GLY A 151 -2.18 -27.38 25.16
CA GLY A 151 -2.99 -26.93 24.03
C GLY A 151 -3.15 -25.42 23.94
N ILE A 152 -2.27 -24.64 24.60
CA ILE A 152 -2.32 -23.17 24.59
C ILE A 152 -1.41 -22.65 23.48
N TYR A 153 -2.00 -21.86 22.57
CA TYR A 153 -1.24 -21.17 21.53
C TYR A 153 -0.40 -20.05 22.11
N PRO A 154 0.82 -19.80 21.61
CA PRO A 154 1.61 -18.66 21.98
C PRO A 154 0.90 -17.35 21.63
N GLU A 155 1.36 -16.26 22.19
CA GLU A 155 0.89 -14.93 21.78
C GLU A 155 1.56 -14.50 20.48
N LYS A 156 0.81 -13.84 19.63
CA LYS A 156 1.33 -13.24 18.41
C LYS A 156 2.23 -12.07 18.77
N TYR A 157 3.46 -12.05 18.27
CA TYR A 157 4.44 -11.01 18.61
C TYR A 157 4.08 -9.64 18.05
N HIS A 158 3.68 -9.59 16.78
CA HIS A 158 3.26 -8.40 16.07
C HIS A 158 2.41 -8.78 14.87
N GLY A 159 1.70 -7.83 14.30
CA GLY A 159 0.88 -8.03 13.13
C GLY A 159 -0.29 -7.08 13.05
N THR A 160 -1.02 -7.18 11.93
CA THR A 160 -2.26 -6.44 11.72
C THR A 160 -3.30 -7.38 11.11
N ARG A 161 -4.54 -7.30 11.60
CA ARG A 161 -5.72 -7.94 11.01
C ARG A 161 -6.77 -6.88 10.74
N VAL A 162 -7.19 -6.77 9.51
CA VAL A 162 -8.31 -5.92 9.12
C VAL A 162 -9.49 -6.78 8.72
N GLU A 163 -10.66 -6.49 9.30
CA GLU A 163 -11.90 -7.22 9.06
C GLU A 163 -13.01 -6.24 8.72
N PHE A 164 -13.72 -6.49 7.63
CA PHE A 164 -14.87 -5.69 7.21
C PHE A 164 -15.80 -6.50 6.30
N ALA A 165 -17.07 -6.13 6.32
CA ALA A 165 -18.07 -6.76 5.47
C ALA A 165 -18.26 -5.97 4.17
N ILE A 166 -18.54 -6.68 3.08
CA ILE A 166 -18.92 -6.09 1.81
C ILE A 166 -20.16 -6.77 1.25
N LYS A 167 -20.90 -6.05 0.41
CA LYS A 167 -21.87 -6.68 -0.47
C LYS A 167 -21.15 -7.31 -1.64
N GLY A 168 -21.14 -8.63 -1.71
CA GLY A 168 -20.40 -9.39 -2.72
C GLY A 168 -20.78 -10.86 -2.71
N ARG A 169 -20.36 -11.58 -3.73
CA ARG A 169 -20.55 -13.02 -3.85
C ARG A 169 -19.21 -13.67 -4.16
N TYR A 170 -18.87 -14.67 -3.36
CA TYR A 170 -17.77 -15.55 -3.71
C TYR A 170 -18.17 -16.45 -4.90
N ARG A 171 -17.25 -16.61 -5.82
CA ARG A 171 -17.39 -17.55 -6.96
C ARG A 171 -16.07 -18.29 -7.13
N GLU A 172 -16.16 -19.61 -7.35
CA GLU A 172 -15.01 -20.44 -7.69
C GLU A 172 -14.57 -20.25 -9.16
N ALA A 173 -15.50 -19.83 -10.02
CA ALA A 173 -15.22 -19.57 -11.44
C ALA A 173 -14.40 -18.27 -11.62
N ARG A 174 -13.52 -18.27 -12.60
CA ARG A 174 -12.66 -17.11 -12.96
C ARG A 174 -13.49 -15.87 -13.34
N PRO A 175 -13.13 -14.67 -12.90
CA PRO A 175 -12.07 -14.36 -11.94
C PRO A 175 -12.48 -14.70 -10.48
N SER A 176 -11.56 -15.21 -9.67
CA SER A 176 -11.81 -15.58 -8.27
C SER A 176 -10.71 -15.07 -7.35
N VAL A 177 -11.01 -14.99 -6.04
CA VAL A 177 -10.02 -14.64 -5.02
C VAL A 177 -8.86 -15.65 -5.00
N LEU A 178 -9.18 -16.94 -5.11
CA LEU A 178 -8.16 -18.00 -5.13
C LEU A 178 -7.20 -17.85 -6.32
N GLU A 179 -7.71 -17.53 -7.51
CA GLU A 179 -6.87 -17.27 -8.68
C GLU A 179 -5.97 -16.04 -8.49
N TYR A 180 -6.51 -14.99 -7.90
CA TYR A 180 -5.74 -13.80 -7.54
C TYR A 180 -4.61 -14.17 -6.56
N LEU A 181 -4.92 -14.88 -5.46
CA LEU A 181 -3.92 -15.30 -4.47
C LEU A 181 -2.85 -16.21 -5.09
N LYS A 182 -3.24 -17.15 -5.95
CA LYS A 182 -2.30 -18.01 -6.68
C LYS A 182 -1.35 -17.20 -7.55
N SER A 183 -1.87 -16.24 -8.32
CA SER A 183 -1.06 -15.37 -9.16
C SER A 183 -0.13 -14.49 -8.33
N THR A 184 -0.62 -13.95 -7.21
CA THR A 184 0.15 -13.15 -6.27
C THR A 184 1.26 -13.97 -5.61
N ALA A 185 0.97 -15.21 -5.22
CA ALA A 185 1.97 -16.11 -4.65
C ALA A 185 3.10 -16.45 -5.64
N ILE A 186 2.81 -16.57 -6.93
CA ILE A 186 3.84 -16.81 -7.96
C ILE A 186 4.84 -15.66 -8.01
N VAL A 187 4.37 -14.42 -8.00
CA VAL A 187 5.23 -13.22 -8.10
C VAL A 187 5.80 -12.75 -6.75
N ASN A 188 5.37 -13.37 -5.64
CA ASN A 188 5.88 -13.12 -4.30
C ASN A 188 6.38 -14.42 -3.65
N PRO A 189 7.49 -15.02 -4.14
CA PRO A 189 7.97 -16.33 -3.70
C PRO A 189 8.46 -16.35 -2.24
N HIS A 190 8.67 -15.20 -1.64
CA HIS A 190 9.09 -14.98 -0.25
C HIS A 190 7.92 -14.92 0.74
N ALA A 191 6.67 -14.92 0.26
CA ALA A 191 5.47 -14.82 1.10
C ALA A 191 4.76 -16.18 1.26
N ILE A 192 4.09 -16.36 2.40
CA ILE A 192 3.13 -17.44 2.64
C ILE A 192 1.72 -16.84 2.53
N PHE A 193 0.83 -17.55 1.84
CA PHE A 193 -0.58 -17.19 1.78
C PHE A 193 -1.43 -18.37 2.25
N THR A 194 -2.22 -18.14 3.28
CA THR A 194 -3.20 -19.10 3.79
C THR A 194 -4.60 -18.60 3.46
N ASN A 195 -5.37 -19.44 2.77
CA ASN A 195 -6.79 -19.20 2.51
C ASN A 195 -7.58 -20.35 3.12
N PRO A 196 -8.32 -20.13 4.22
CA PRO A 196 -9.02 -21.18 4.96
C PRO A 196 -10.36 -21.60 4.34
N GLU A 197 -10.62 -21.34 3.07
CA GLU A 197 -11.82 -21.87 2.43
C GLU A 197 -11.82 -23.40 2.45
N LYS A 198 -12.84 -23.99 2.96
CA LYS A 198 -13.22 -25.41 3.10
C LYS A 198 -12.10 -26.48 3.12
N ASN A 199 -10.97 -26.20 2.47
CA ASN A 199 -9.71 -26.98 2.49
C ASN A 199 -8.57 -25.97 2.46
N THR A 200 -8.03 -25.62 3.62
CA THR A 200 -6.92 -24.69 3.82
C THR A 200 -5.91 -24.72 2.67
N THR A 201 -6.04 -23.80 1.72
CA THR A 201 -5.09 -23.71 0.62
C THR A 201 -3.93 -22.85 1.10
N VAL A 202 -2.76 -23.45 1.24
CA VAL A 202 -1.54 -22.77 1.62
C VAL A 202 -0.64 -22.66 0.40
N PHE A 203 -0.18 -21.47 0.10
CA PHE A 203 0.89 -21.24 -0.85
C PHE A 203 2.18 -21.01 -0.06
N GLU A 204 3.00 -22.06 0.01
CA GLU A 204 4.25 -22.07 0.76
C GLU A 204 5.28 -21.08 0.22
N ARG A 205 6.11 -20.61 1.12
CA ARG A 205 7.28 -19.79 0.80
C ARG A 205 8.34 -20.62 0.06
N VAL A 206 8.87 -20.08 -1.02
CA VAL A 206 9.93 -20.72 -1.82
C VAL A 206 11.26 -19.98 -1.64
N SER A 207 11.23 -18.68 -1.35
CA SER A 207 12.42 -17.87 -1.11
C SER A 207 12.46 -17.40 0.34
N GLN A 208 13.61 -17.55 0.99
CA GLN A 208 13.85 -17.09 2.36
C GLN A 208 14.42 -15.66 2.41
N GLU A 209 14.41 -14.95 1.28
CA GLU A 209 14.92 -13.59 1.18
C GLU A 209 13.82 -12.64 0.75
N ASN A 210 13.69 -11.53 1.47
CA ASN A 210 12.86 -10.42 1.03
C ASN A 210 13.44 -9.79 -0.24
N PRO A 211 12.58 -9.27 -1.14
CA PRO A 211 13.07 -8.52 -2.28
C PRO A 211 13.86 -7.30 -1.81
N LYS A 212 14.95 -7.00 -2.52
CA LYS A 212 15.72 -5.78 -2.22
C LYS A 212 14.85 -4.56 -2.51
N LEU A 213 14.54 -3.83 -1.46
CA LEU A 213 13.82 -2.57 -1.62
C LEU A 213 14.71 -1.57 -2.38
N PRO A 214 14.15 -0.75 -3.29
CA PRO A 214 14.89 0.30 -3.93
C PRO A 214 15.48 1.25 -2.88
N SER A 215 16.80 1.43 -2.90
CA SER A 215 17.51 2.32 -1.97
C SER A 215 17.06 3.78 -2.12
N GLU A 216 16.71 4.16 -3.34
CA GLU A 216 16.28 5.52 -3.66
C GLU A 216 14.88 5.49 -4.33
N GLY A 217 14.08 6.51 -4.04
CA GLY A 217 12.84 6.75 -4.76
C GLY A 217 13.10 7.18 -6.21
N VAL A 218 12.22 6.80 -7.12
CA VAL A 218 12.25 7.32 -8.49
C VAL A 218 11.87 8.79 -8.43
N LYS A 219 12.84 9.67 -8.76
CA LYS A 219 12.53 11.09 -8.93
C LYS A 219 11.53 11.25 -10.08
N PRO A 220 10.44 12.00 -9.89
CA PRO A 220 9.45 12.18 -10.93
C PRO A 220 10.08 12.84 -12.17
N HIS A 221 9.64 12.38 -13.34
CA HIS A 221 10.11 12.96 -14.60
C HIS A 221 9.39 14.28 -14.89
N PRO A 222 10.07 15.35 -15.31
CA PRO A 222 9.46 16.67 -15.51
C PRO A 222 8.22 16.67 -16.40
N HIS A 223 8.16 15.80 -17.42
CA HIS A 223 7.02 15.70 -18.34
C HIS A 223 5.78 15.02 -17.69
N GLY A 224 5.97 14.30 -16.57
CA GLY A 224 4.89 13.61 -15.84
C GLY A 224 4.46 14.33 -14.57
N VAL A 225 5.10 15.42 -14.19
CA VAL A 225 4.77 16.17 -12.98
C VAL A 225 3.59 17.09 -13.22
N GLU A 226 2.56 16.98 -12.38
CA GLU A 226 1.43 17.88 -12.38
C GLU A 226 1.70 19.15 -11.57
N LEU A 227 0.98 20.24 -11.89
CA LEU A 227 1.14 21.55 -11.25
C LEU A 227 1.10 21.50 -9.71
N GLY A 228 0.09 20.83 -9.17
CA GLY A 228 -0.06 20.69 -7.71
C GLY A 228 1.08 19.86 -7.08
N GLN A 229 1.59 18.85 -7.79
CA GLN A 229 2.71 18.05 -7.35
C GLN A 229 4.00 18.88 -7.34
N LEU A 230 4.28 19.63 -8.41
CA LEU A 230 5.47 20.50 -8.49
C LEU A 230 5.51 21.52 -7.37
N ILE A 231 4.38 22.19 -7.10
CA ILE A 231 4.27 23.18 -6.02
C ILE A 231 4.53 22.53 -4.66
N ARG A 232 3.93 21.38 -4.37
CA ARG A 232 4.17 20.66 -3.11
C ARG A 232 5.63 20.24 -2.96
N MET A 233 6.22 19.68 -3.99
CA MET A 233 7.64 19.29 -3.99
C MET A 233 8.53 20.51 -3.71
N ALA A 234 8.30 21.62 -4.39
CA ALA A 234 9.06 22.84 -4.21
C ALA A 234 8.94 23.40 -2.78
N HIS A 235 7.73 23.44 -2.22
CA HIS A 235 7.51 23.93 -0.86
C HIS A 235 8.13 23.04 0.22
N HIS A 236 8.27 21.74 0.00
CA HIS A 236 8.89 20.80 0.94
C HIS A 236 10.37 20.51 0.63
N SER A 237 10.92 21.11 -0.42
CA SER A 237 12.32 20.90 -0.77
C SER A 237 13.26 21.53 0.25
N SER A 238 14.35 20.84 0.57
CA SER A 238 15.43 21.39 1.40
C SER A 238 16.41 22.27 0.58
N GLU A 239 16.23 22.34 -0.73
CA GLU A 239 17.11 23.10 -1.60
C GLU A 239 16.86 24.62 -1.49
N HIS A 240 17.93 25.37 -1.57
CA HIS A 240 17.87 26.85 -1.48
C HIS A 240 17.86 27.54 -2.83
N GLN A 241 17.98 26.79 -3.92
CA GLN A 241 18.01 27.32 -5.29
C GLN A 241 17.17 26.46 -6.22
N MET A 242 16.37 27.11 -7.07
CA MET A 242 15.50 26.45 -8.05
C MET A 242 16.28 25.51 -8.98
N ALA A 243 17.45 25.89 -9.42
CA ALA A 243 18.27 25.06 -10.27
C ALA A 243 18.73 23.77 -9.58
N ARG A 244 19.02 23.80 -8.26
CA ARG A 244 19.35 22.62 -7.47
C ARG A 244 18.13 21.74 -7.22
N PHE A 245 17.00 22.33 -6.89
CA PHE A 245 15.71 21.63 -6.77
C PHE A 245 15.41 20.85 -8.06
N LEU A 246 15.46 21.48 -9.22
CA LEU A 246 15.23 20.82 -10.51
C LEU A 246 16.21 19.66 -10.77
N ARG A 247 17.45 19.81 -10.33
CA ARG A 247 18.48 18.77 -10.49
C ARG A 247 18.31 17.62 -9.53
N ASN A 248 18.00 17.91 -8.28
CA ASN A 248 18.03 16.94 -7.19
C ASN A 248 16.69 16.26 -6.94
N ASP A 249 15.58 16.94 -7.19
CA ASP A 249 14.23 16.42 -6.91
C ASP A 249 13.50 15.91 -8.17
N LEU A 250 13.99 16.22 -9.37
CA LEU A 250 13.46 15.71 -10.64
C LEU A 250 14.45 14.78 -11.34
N SER A 251 13.93 13.79 -12.05
CA SER A 251 14.76 12.87 -12.84
C SER A 251 15.21 13.49 -14.16
N SER A 252 16.38 13.04 -14.67
CA SER A 252 16.88 13.36 -16.00
C SER A 252 17.11 14.85 -16.28
N MET A 253 17.19 15.70 -15.25
CA MET A 253 17.43 17.14 -15.39
C MET A 253 18.91 17.47 -15.40
N GLY A 254 19.49 17.56 -16.61
CA GLY A 254 20.85 18.04 -16.83
C GLY A 254 20.94 19.58 -16.89
N SER A 255 22.15 20.14 -16.80
CA SER A 255 22.36 21.59 -16.77
C SER A 255 21.72 22.32 -17.97
N LYS A 256 21.80 21.75 -19.19
CA LYS A 256 21.16 22.31 -20.39
C LYS A 256 19.64 22.33 -20.28
N SER A 257 19.03 21.24 -19.81
CA SER A 257 17.57 21.16 -19.64
C SER A 257 17.08 22.13 -18.56
N ILE A 258 17.82 22.23 -17.43
CA ILE A 258 17.51 23.16 -16.36
C ILE A 258 17.56 24.61 -16.87
N SER A 259 18.66 25.03 -17.53
CA SER A 259 18.78 26.38 -18.09
C SER A 259 17.66 26.67 -19.10
N GLY A 260 17.36 25.73 -20.00
CA GLY A 260 16.31 25.89 -21.00
C GLY A 260 14.89 26.00 -20.39
N VAL A 261 14.59 25.25 -19.32
CA VAL A 261 13.29 25.34 -18.62
C VAL A 261 13.17 26.69 -17.87
N LEU A 262 14.21 27.07 -17.13
CA LEU A 262 14.22 28.32 -16.36
C LEU A 262 14.15 29.56 -17.26
N GLU A 263 14.92 29.59 -18.36
CA GLU A 263 14.89 30.67 -19.34
C GLU A 263 13.51 30.84 -19.97
N LYS A 264 12.92 29.76 -20.46
CA LYS A 264 11.56 29.79 -21.03
C LYS A 264 10.49 30.17 -20.01
N ALA A 265 10.64 29.73 -18.75
CA ALA A 265 9.75 30.09 -17.66
C ALA A 265 9.99 31.51 -17.13
N ARG A 266 11.04 32.21 -17.61
CA ARG A 266 11.50 33.51 -17.13
C ARG A 266 11.75 33.54 -15.61
N LEU A 267 12.31 32.43 -15.09
CA LEU A 267 12.59 32.27 -13.67
C LEU A 267 14.09 32.25 -13.40
N SER A 268 14.53 32.97 -12.38
CA SER A 268 15.93 32.96 -11.96
C SER A 268 16.33 31.63 -11.32
N SER A 269 17.52 31.14 -11.60
CA SER A 269 18.07 29.92 -11.06
C SER A 269 18.29 29.95 -9.53
N ILE A 270 18.41 31.13 -8.95
CA ILE A 270 18.67 31.35 -7.51
C ILE A 270 17.39 31.52 -6.67
N VAL A 271 16.21 31.63 -7.28
CA VAL A 271 14.92 31.69 -6.55
C VAL A 271 14.79 30.46 -5.66
N ARG A 272 14.28 30.66 -4.44
CA ARG A 272 14.02 29.55 -3.52
C ARG A 272 12.81 28.74 -3.99
N PRO A 273 12.89 27.42 -4.04
CA PRO A 273 11.75 26.59 -4.42
C PRO A 273 10.51 26.86 -3.58
N GLN A 274 10.69 27.12 -2.27
CA GLN A 274 9.60 27.35 -1.32
C GLN A 274 8.77 28.60 -1.64
N ASP A 275 9.37 29.57 -2.34
CA ASP A 275 8.75 30.87 -2.66
C ASP A 275 8.06 30.86 -4.03
N ILE A 276 8.04 29.70 -4.73
CA ILE A 276 7.48 29.63 -6.09
C ILE A 276 5.97 29.91 -6.08
N THR A 277 5.54 30.79 -6.94
CA THR A 277 4.13 31.07 -7.19
C THR A 277 3.51 30.03 -8.12
N ARG A 278 2.18 29.95 -8.09
CA ARG A 278 1.43 29.05 -8.99
C ARG A 278 1.64 29.40 -10.46
N ILE A 279 1.84 30.67 -10.79
CA ILE A 279 2.07 31.13 -12.16
C ILE A 279 3.44 30.68 -12.64
N GLU A 280 4.48 30.85 -11.83
CA GLU A 280 5.84 30.42 -12.12
C GLU A 280 5.95 28.90 -12.25
N ALA A 281 5.32 28.14 -11.33
CA ALA A 281 5.26 26.70 -11.41
C ALA A 281 4.58 26.21 -12.70
N LYS A 282 3.49 26.86 -13.12
CA LYS A 282 2.85 26.57 -14.40
C LYS A 282 3.76 26.89 -15.58
N GLY A 283 4.45 28.04 -15.54
CA GLY A 283 5.46 28.39 -16.56
C GLY A 283 6.56 27.37 -16.70
N MET A 284 7.03 26.79 -15.58
CA MET A 284 8.03 25.72 -15.58
C MET A 284 7.53 24.43 -16.23
N ILE A 285 6.29 23.99 -15.91
CA ILE A 285 5.68 22.81 -16.52
C ILE A 285 5.52 22.99 -18.04
N ASP A 286 4.96 24.12 -18.45
CA ASP A 286 4.73 24.41 -19.86
C ASP A 286 6.05 24.54 -20.63
N SER A 287 7.11 25.01 -19.97
CA SER A 287 8.46 25.10 -20.52
C SER A 287 9.19 23.75 -20.57
N SER A 288 8.88 22.81 -19.70
CA SER A 288 9.48 21.49 -19.66
C SER A 288 9.02 20.61 -20.84
N LYS A 289 7.75 20.70 -21.22
CA LYS A 289 7.14 19.90 -22.31
C LYS A 289 7.91 19.95 -23.63
N PRO A 290 8.27 21.14 -24.16
CA PRO A 290 9.01 21.26 -25.40
C PRO A 290 10.53 21.10 -25.22
N THR A 291 11.02 20.87 -24.00
CA THR A 291 12.45 20.70 -23.71
C THR A 291 12.82 19.22 -23.85
N SER A 292 13.86 18.92 -24.62
CA SER A 292 14.37 17.55 -24.77
C SER A 292 15.01 17.09 -23.45
N ILE A 293 14.34 16.19 -22.75
CA ILE A 293 14.78 15.60 -21.49
C ILE A 293 14.92 14.08 -21.71
N ARG A 294 16.01 13.50 -21.22
CA ARG A 294 16.26 12.05 -21.36
C ARG A 294 15.18 11.27 -20.64
N THR A 295 14.79 10.11 -21.19
CA THR A 295 13.89 9.18 -20.52
C THR A 295 14.45 8.73 -19.16
N PRO A 296 13.59 8.46 -18.15
CA PRO A 296 14.03 7.98 -16.83
C PRO A 296 14.85 6.68 -16.95
N THR A 297 15.78 6.49 -16.03
CA THR A 297 16.53 5.24 -15.94
C THR A 297 15.64 4.12 -15.41
N ARG A 298 15.82 2.88 -15.90
CA ARG A 298 15.13 1.69 -15.39
C ARG A 298 15.87 1.02 -14.21
N GLY A 299 16.97 1.60 -13.74
CA GLY A 299 17.82 1.02 -12.69
C GLY A 299 17.20 0.96 -11.28
N VAL A 300 16.01 1.53 -11.10
CA VAL A 300 15.23 1.49 -9.86
C VAL A 300 14.26 0.32 -9.79
N LEU A 301 14.10 -0.45 -10.87
CA LEU A 301 13.27 -1.66 -10.88
C LEU A 301 14.08 -2.81 -10.27
N VAL A 302 13.50 -3.47 -9.29
CA VAL A 302 14.07 -4.69 -8.71
C VAL A 302 13.36 -5.88 -9.37
N PRO A 303 14.04 -6.65 -10.24
CA PRO A 303 13.43 -7.81 -10.86
C PRO A 303 13.30 -8.94 -9.85
N ILE A 304 12.21 -9.69 -9.95
CA ILE A 304 12.07 -11.01 -9.33
C ILE A 304 13.03 -11.94 -10.07
N GLY A 305 13.98 -12.56 -9.36
CA GLY A 305 15.01 -13.38 -10.01
C GLY A 305 14.42 -14.56 -10.82
N PRO A 306 15.01 -14.91 -11.98
CA PRO A 306 14.45 -15.88 -12.93
C PRO A 306 14.36 -17.34 -12.39
N GLY A 307 14.97 -17.63 -11.23
CA GLY A 307 14.92 -18.97 -10.61
C GLY A 307 13.65 -19.22 -9.78
N HIS A 308 13.05 -18.18 -9.24
CA HIS A 308 11.93 -18.33 -8.29
C HIS A 308 10.59 -18.58 -8.99
N ASP A 309 10.35 -17.98 -10.16
CA ASP A 309 9.12 -18.19 -10.93
C ASP A 309 8.97 -19.65 -11.41
N LYS A 310 10.08 -20.27 -11.81
CA LYS A 310 10.08 -21.67 -12.28
C LYS A 310 9.73 -22.66 -11.16
N GLN A 311 10.24 -22.46 -9.95
CA GLN A 311 9.96 -23.34 -8.82
C GLN A 311 8.50 -23.31 -8.39
N ARG A 312 7.86 -22.12 -8.34
CA ARG A 312 6.43 -22.01 -8.00
C ARG A 312 5.48 -22.46 -9.11
N MET A 313 5.86 -22.31 -10.38
CA MET A 313 5.07 -22.85 -11.49
C MET A 313 5.02 -24.37 -11.51
N LEU A 314 6.00 -25.05 -10.90
CA LEU A 314 6.06 -26.51 -10.78
C LEU A 314 5.27 -27.07 -9.58
N LEU A 315 4.80 -26.20 -8.67
CA LEU A 315 3.96 -26.57 -7.51
C LEU A 315 2.44 -26.58 -7.90
N LYS A 316 2.12 -26.99 -9.11
CA LYS A 316 0.74 -27.16 -9.59
C LYS A 316 0.16 -28.49 -9.15
#